data_14429d656852884b7c7ce1033d88e8ea
#
_entry.id   14429d656852884b7c7ce1033d88e8ea
#
_cell.length_a   1.000
_cell.length_b   1.000
_cell.length_c   1.000
_cell.angle_alpha   90.00
_cell.angle_beta   90.00
_cell.angle_gamma   90.00
#
_symmetry.space_group_name_H-M   'P 1'
#
loop_
_entity.id
_entity.type
_entity.pdbx_description
1 polymer ?
#
loop_
_entity_poly.entity_id
_entity_poly.type
_entity_poly.pdbx_seq_one_letter_code
_entity_poly.pdbx_strand_id
1 'polypeptide(L)'
;MYRLCVIGDPVAHSRSPAIHTALLRQRGLEGIYTTVTVREGELEAFVAEARQGAWDGFNVTMPHKQAILPLLDAVEGDVAAMGAVNTVVVRQGRAVGYNTDGEGFVRSLPFTASGKRVLVLGKI
;
A
#
# COMPACT_ATOMS: atom_id res chain seq x y z
N MET A 1 -16.43 11.38 -1.29
CA MET A 1 -15.01 11.77 -1.34
C MET A 1 -14.15 10.66 -0.76
N TYR A 2 -13.12 10.26 -1.49
CA TYR A 2 -12.17 9.24 -1.01
C TYR A 2 -11.17 9.83 -0.03
N ARG A 3 -10.89 9.12 1.04
CA ARG A 3 -9.88 9.50 2.04
C ARG A 3 -8.78 8.46 2.02
N LEU A 4 -7.64 8.86 1.48
CA LEU A 4 -6.51 7.98 1.20
C LEU A 4 -5.23 8.52 1.81
N CYS A 5 -4.31 7.63 2.15
CA CYS A 5 -3.00 8.04 2.66
C CYS A 5 -1.93 6.98 2.38
N VAL A 6 -0.69 7.35 2.65
CA VAL A 6 0.41 6.41 2.79
C VAL A 6 0.91 6.45 4.23
N ILE A 7 1.10 5.27 4.80
CA ILE A 7 1.60 5.11 6.17
C ILE A 7 3.00 4.53 6.18
N GLY A 8 3.81 5.00 7.11
CA GLY A 8 5.17 4.53 7.31
C GLY A 8 5.92 5.43 8.28
N ASP A 9 7.20 5.16 8.43
CA ASP A 9 8.09 5.97 9.25
C ASP A 9 9.55 5.76 8.80
N PRO A 10 10.18 6.71 8.13
CA PRO A 10 9.68 8.03 7.74
C PRO A 10 8.80 7.98 6.47
N VAL A 11 7.87 8.90 6.33
CA VAL A 11 6.95 8.96 5.19
C VAL A 11 6.72 10.38 4.67
N ALA A 12 7.20 11.39 5.38
CA ALA A 12 6.95 12.80 5.06
C ALA A 12 7.42 13.21 3.65
N HIS A 13 8.45 12.55 3.11
CA HIS A 13 9.01 12.85 1.79
C HIS A 13 8.50 11.93 0.68
N SER A 14 7.48 11.13 0.96
CA SER A 14 6.89 10.25 -0.04
C SER A 14 6.33 11.05 -1.21
N ARG A 15 6.48 10.51 -2.41
CA ARG A 15 5.89 11.08 -3.64
C ARG A 15 4.49 10.55 -3.91
N SER A 16 4.02 9.60 -3.12
CA SER A 16 2.70 9.00 -3.29
C SER A 16 1.57 10.02 -3.27
N PRO A 17 1.55 11.03 -2.39
CA PRO A 17 0.49 12.04 -2.43
C PRO A 17 0.39 12.77 -3.77
N ALA A 18 1.51 13.18 -4.35
CA ALA A 18 1.50 13.86 -5.65
C ALA A 18 1.00 12.95 -6.77
N ILE A 19 1.45 11.71 -6.79
CA ILE A 19 1.09 10.72 -7.80
C ILE A 19 -0.41 10.39 -7.71
N HIS A 20 -0.90 10.06 -6.53
CA HIS A 20 -2.30 9.64 -6.36
C HIS A 20 -3.27 10.80 -6.46
N THR A 21 -2.88 12.00 -6.05
CA THR A 21 -3.70 13.20 -6.27
C THR A 21 -3.90 13.47 -7.77
N ALA A 22 -2.82 13.34 -8.55
CA ALA A 22 -2.90 13.48 -10.00
C ALA A 22 -3.79 12.40 -10.63
N LEU A 23 -3.68 11.15 -10.17
CA LEU A 23 -4.51 10.05 -10.66
C LEU A 23 -6.00 10.25 -10.33
N LEU A 24 -6.32 10.73 -9.14
CA LEU A 24 -7.70 11.04 -8.76
C LEU A 24 -8.29 12.09 -9.69
N ARG A 25 -7.55 13.16 -9.95
CA ARG A 25 -7.98 14.23 -10.88
C ARG A 25 -8.18 13.70 -12.28
N GLN A 26 -7.24 12.91 -12.77
CA GLN A 26 -7.30 12.34 -14.12
C GLN A 26 -8.54 11.46 -14.32
N ARG A 27 -8.98 10.78 -13.23
CA ARG A 27 -10.15 9.91 -13.27
C ARG A 27 -11.45 10.60 -12.87
N GLY A 28 -11.41 11.91 -12.61
CA GLY A 28 -12.59 12.68 -12.21
C GLY A 28 -13.14 12.29 -10.84
N LEU A 29 -12.30 11.77 -9.96
CA LEU A 29 -12.70 11.33 -8.61
C LEU A 29 -12.31 12.39 -7.58
N GLU A 30 -13.25 12.68 -6.67
CA GLU A 30 -12.96 13.52 -5.52
C GLU A 30 -12.30 12.70 -4.42
N GLY A 31 -11.18 13.21 -3.91
CA GLY A 31 -10.49 12.54 -2.83
C GLY A 31 -9.30 13.34 -2.35
N ILE A 32 -8.83 12.96 -1.17
CA ILE A 32 -7.57 13.46 -0.62
C ILE A 32 -6.61 12.30 -0.43
N TYR A 33 -5.34 12.57 -0.63
CA TYR A 33 -4.27 11.62 -0.38
C TYR A 33 -3.15 12.31 0.37
N THR A 34 -2.85 11.86 1.57
CA THR A 34 -1.86 12.48 2.46
C THR A 34 -0.84 11.47 2.97
N THR A 35 0.18 11.96 3.65
CA THR A 35 1.09 11.10 4.42
C THR A 35 0.62 11.04 5.86
N VAL A 36 0.74 9.87 6.49
CA VAL A 36 0.48 9.69 7.92
C VAL A 36 1.64 8.93 8.52
N THR A 37 2.35 9.55 9.44
CA THR A 37 3.40 8.87 10.17
C THR A 37 2.79 7.89 11.17
N VAL A 38 3.11 6.63 10.99
CA VAL A 38 2.72 5.55 11.90
C VAL A 38 4.00 4.87 12.37
N ARG A 39 4.30 4.98 13.65
CA ARG A 39 5.50 4.40 14.25
C ARG A 39 5.26 2.93 14.61
N GLU A 40 6.33 2.21 14.84
CA GLU A 40 6.21 0.87 15.42
C GLU A 40 5.43 0.94 16.73
N GLY A 41 4.50 0.00 16.91
CA GLY A 41 3.62 0.00 18.07
C GLY A 41 2.31 0.78 17.88
N GLU A 42 2.21 1.60 16.83
CA GLU A 42 1.00 2.39 16.53
C GLU A 42 0.15 1.78 15.40
N LEU A 43 0.64 0.74 14.75
CA LEU A 43 0.00 0.19 13.54
C LEU A 43 -1.38 -0.41 13.83
N GLU A 44 -1.52 -1.15 14.92
CA GLU A 44 -2.78 -1.78 15.28
C GLU A 44 -3.89 -0.74 15.49
N ALA A 45 -3.58 0.34 16.21
CA ALA A 45 -4.52 1.43 16.43
C ALA A 45 -4.91 2.11 15.11
N PHE A 46 -3.94 2.33 14.22
CA PHE A 46 -4.22 2.91 12.91
C PHE A 46 -5.19 2.05 12.10
N VAL A 47 -4.94 0.74 12.03
CA VAL A 47 -5.81 -0.18 11.29
C VAL A 47 -7.22 -0.21 11.88
N ALA A 48 -7.33 -0.18 13.21
CA ALA A 48 -8.63 -0.13 13.88
C ALA A 48 -9.41 1.14 13.52
N GLU A 49 -8.76 2.30 13.50
CA GLU A 49 -9.37 3.56 13.08
C GLU A 49 -9.80 3.54 11.62
N ALA A 50 -8.98 2.97 10.75
CA ALA A 50 -9.31 2.82 9.34
C ALA A 50 -10.58 1.99 9.16
N ARG A 51 -10.71 0.87 9.88
CA ARG A 51 -11.91 0.03 9.85
C ARG A 51 -13.16 0.76 10.33
N GLN A 52 -13.02 1.73 11.22
CA GLN A 52 -14.12 2.53 11.73
C GLN A 52 -14.52 3.65 10.76
N GLY A 53 -13.90 3.73 9.60
CA GLY A 53 -14.27 4.69 8.56
C GLY A 53 -13.34 5.89 8.42
N ALA A 54 -12.21 5.91 9.14
CA ALA A 54 -11.25 7.00 9.01
C ALA A 54 -10.63 7.08 7.61
N TRP A 55 -10.41 5.93 6.97
CA TRP A 55 -9.78 5.83 5.66
C TRP A 55 -10.50 4.83 4.76
N ASP A 56 -10.62 5.17 3.48
CA ASP A 56 -11.16 4.25 2.46
C ASP A 56 -10.09 3.29 1.94
N GLY A 57 -8.84 3.69 2.03
CA GLY A 57 -7.71 2.88 1.65
C GLY A 57 -6.41 3.58 1.96
N PHE A 58 -5.34 2.82 1.95
CA PHE A 58 -4.01 3.39 2.21
C PHE A 58 -2.91 2.51 1.63
N ASN A 59 -1.80 3.14 1.30
CA ASN A 59 -0.58 2.44 0.97
C ASN A 59 0.28 2.26 2.23
N VAL A 60 1.09 1.22 2.21
CA VAL A 60 1.95 0.83 3.33
C VAL A 60 3.39 0.81 2.87
N THR A 61 4.25 1.52 3.59
CA THR A 61 5.69 1.45 3.36
C THR A 61 6.41 1.05 4.64
N MET A 62 7.75 1.08 4.62
CA MET A 62 8.54 0.70 5.80
C MET A 62 8.10 1.45 7.06
N PRO A 63 8.08 0.80 8.20
CA PRO A 63 8.48 -0.58 8.50
C PRO A 63 7.29 -1.56 8.57
N HIS A 64 6.15 -1.26 7.95
CA HIS A 64 4.87 -1.92 8.24
C HIS A 64 4.42 -2.98 7.23
N LYS A 65 5.12 -3.15 6.11
CA LYS A 65 4.63 -4.02 5.01
C LYS A 65 4.41 -5.49 5.43
N GLN A 66 5.18 -5.99 6.38
CA GLN A 66 5.02 -7.35 6.91
C GLN A 66 4.20 -7.34 8.20
N ALA A 67 4.44 -6.37 9.07
CA ALA A 67 3.78 -6.28 10.36
C ALA A 67 2.27 -6.13 10.26
N ILE A 68 1.76 -5.55 9.16
CA ILE A 68 0.34 -5.35 8.97
C ILE A 68 -0.43 -6.64 8.65
N LEU A 69 0.24 -7.68 8.16
CA LEU A 69 -0.44 -8.92 7.72
C LEU A 69 -1.41 -9.49 8.76
N PRO A 70 -1.05 -9.70 10.03
CA PRO A 70 -1.96 -10.28 11.00
C PRO A 70 -3.11 -9.36 11.40
N LEU A 71 -3.07 -8.09 11.02
CA LEU A 71 -4.10 -7.10 11.35
C LEU A 71 -5.19 -6.99 10.29
N LEU A 72 -5.01 -7.64 9.15
CA LEU A 72 -5.94 -7.58 8.02
C LEU A 72 -6.97 -8.71 8.08
N ASP A 73 -8.14 -8.46 7.48
CA ASP A 73 -9.21 -9.46 7.39
C ASP A 73 -8.94 -10.48 6.30
N ALA A 74 -8.29 -10.06 5.22
CA ALA A 74 -7.93 -10.93 4.11
C ALA A 74 -6.78 -10.32 3.31
N VAL A 75 -6.14 -11.14 2.51
CA VAL A 75 -5.13 -10.72 1.55
C VAL A 75 -5.43 -11.35 0.20
N GLU A 76 -5.07 -10.65 -0.88
CA GLU A 76 -5.34 -11.09 -2.24
C GLU A 76 -4.12 -10.92 -3.14
N GLY A 77 -4.19 -11.53 -4.33
CA GLY A 77 -3.15 -11.43 -5.34
C GLY A 77 -1.83 -12.03 -4.87
N ASP A 78 -0.75 -11.29 -5.09
CA ASP A 78 0.61 -11.77 -4.85
C ASP A 78 1.06 -11.72 -3.39
N VAL A 79 0.20 -11.28 -2.46
CA VAL A 79 0.58 -11.15 -1.05
C VAL A 79 1.06 -12.47 -0.45
N ALA A 80 0.36 -13.57 -0.74
CA ALA A 80 0.72 -14.88 -0.20
C ALA A 80 2.14 -15.29 -0.61
N ALA A 81 2.54 -15.00 -1.84
CA ALA A 81 3.86 -15.32 -2.35
C ALA A 81 4.93 -14.34 -1.85
N MET A 82 4.59 -13.07 -1.71
CA MET A 82 5.54 -12.02 -1.34
C MET A 82 5.69 -11.83 0.17
N GLY A 83 4.68 -12.21 0.95
CA GLY A 83 4.70 -12.04 2.40
C GLY A 83 4.71 -10.58 2.85
N ALA A 84 4.19 -9.68 2.02
CA ALA A 84 4.18 -8.25 2.31
C ALA A 84 2.99 -7.57 1.63
N VAL A 85 2.47 -6.51 2.26
CA VAL A 85 1.35 -5.72 1.77
C VAL A 85 1.81 -4.28 1.56
N ASN A 86 1.48 -3.69 0.41
CA ASN A 86 1.72 -2.28 0.16
C ASN A 86 0.44 -1.46 -0.04
N THR A 87 -0.70 -2.12 -0.14
CA THR A 87 -1.99 -1.46 -0.41
C THR A 87 -3.08 -2.14 0.39
N VAL A 88 -3.91 -1.34 1.05
CA VAL A 88 -5.06 -1.83 1.81
C VAL A 88 -6.30 -1.09 1.35
N VAL A 89 -7.37 -1.84 1.08
CA VAL A 89 -8.69 -1.30 0.77
C VAL A 89 -9.61 -1.58 1.95
N VAL A 90 -10.30 -0.55 2.41
CA VAL A 90 -11.23 -0.65 3.54
C VAL A 90 -12.65 -0.45 3.03
N ARG A 91 -13.51 -1.44 3.23
CA ARG A 91 -14.91 -1.39 2.85
C ARG A 91 -15.76 -2.06 3.91
N GLN A 92 -16.78 -1.37 4.39
CA GLN A 92 -17.74 -1.92 5.35
C GLN A 92 -17.04 -2.54 6.57
N GLY A 93 -16.04 -1.85 7.11
CA GLY A 93 -15.29 -2.29 8.28
C GLY A 93 -14.32 -3.44 8.02
N ARG A 94 -14.10 -3.82 6.75
CA ARG A 94 -13.22 -4.92 6.35
C ARG A 94 -11.99 -4.38 5.64
N ALA A 95 -10.81 -4.77 6.11
CA ALA A 95 -9.53 -4.36 5.55
C ALA A 95 -8.90 -5.52 4.77
N VAL A 96 -8.67 -5.31 3.47
CA VAL A 96 -8.10 -6.31 2.57
C VAL A 96 -6.79 -5.80 1.99
N GLY A 97 -5.76 -6.62 2.09
CA GLY A 97 -4.41 -6.26 1.65
C GLY A 97 -4.04 -6.80 0.28
N TYR A 98 -3.26 -6.00 -0.45
CA TYR A 98 -2.75 -6.31 -1.79
C TYR A 98 -1.27 -5.97 -1.86
N ASN A 99 -0.57 -6.53 -2.83
CA ASN A 99 0.78 -6.12 -3.16
C ASN A 99 0.90 -5.83 -4.65
N THR A 100 1.20 -4.57 -4.97
CA THR A 100 1.39 -4.12 -6.35
C THR A 100 2.86 -3.88 -6.71
N ASP A 101 3.77 -3.99 -5.74
CA ASP A 101 5.20 -3.71 -5.95
C ASP A 101 5.84 -4.71 -6.91
N GLY A 102 5.57 -6.01 -6.72
CA GLY A 102 6.15 -7.05 -7.58
C GLY A 102 5.68 -6.94 -9.01
N GLU A 103 4.37 -6.82 -9.22
CA GLU A 103 3.80 -6.64 -10.55
C GLU A 103 4.28 -5.34 -11.19
N GLY A 104 4.32 -4.25 -10.42
CA GLY A 104 4.82 -2.97 -10.92
C GLY A 104 6.26 -3.05 -11.36
N PHE A 105 7.11 -3.74 -10.60
CA PHE A 105 8.50 -3.96 -10.98
C PHE A 105 8.62 -4.76 -12.28
N VAL A 106 7.90 -5.86 -12.39
CA VAL A 106 7.95 -6.72 -13.60
C VAL A 106 7.44 -5.94 -14.81
N ARG A 107 6.37 -5.19 -14.69
CA ARG A 107 5.83 -4.37 -15.78
C ARG A 107 6.77 -3.24 -16.20
N SER A 108 7.63 -2.76 -15.31
CA SER A 108 8.59 -1.71 -15.61
C SER A 108 9.80 -2.20 -16.39
N LEU A 109 10.02 -3.52 -16.46
CA LEU A 109 11.17 -4.08 -17.18
C LEU A 109 11.02 -3.84 -18.68
N PRO A 110 12.13 -3.48 -19.37
CA PRO A 110 12.12 -3.29 -20.83
C PRO A 110 12.11 -4.60 -21.60
N PHE A 111 11.94 -5.74 -20.94
CA PHE A 111 11.95 -7.08 -21.54
C PHE A 111 11.04 -8.01 -20.75
N THR A 112 10.68 -9.14 -21.34
CA THR A 112 9.96 -10.21 -20.66
C THR A 112 10.93 -11.01 -19.80
N ALA A 113 10.61 -11.18 -18.51
CA ALA A 113 11.48 -11.89 -17.56
C ALA A 113 11.51 -13.40 -17.78
N SER A 114 10.50 -13.96 -18.45
CA SER A 114 10.42 -15.40 -18.73
C SER A 114 11.68 -15.90 -19.47
N GLY A 115 12.28 -16.96 -18.95
CA GLY A 115 13.51 -17.53 -19.52
C GLY A 115 14.76 -16.73 -19.26
N LYS A 116 14.70 -15.63 -18.51
CA LYS A 116 15.84 -14.79 -18.17
C LYS A 116 16.40 -15.14 -16.80
N ARG A 117 17.70 -14.93 -16.63
CA ARG A 117 18.33 -14.95 -15.32
C ARG A 117 18.29 -13.54 -14.76
N VAL A 118 17.66 -13.38 -13.60
CA VAL A 118 17.49 -12.08 -12.97
C VAL A 118 18.00 -12.15 -11.54
N LEU A 119 18.84 -11.19 -11.17
CA LEU A 119 19.30 -11.01 -9.80
C LEU A 119 18.72 -9.73 -9.25
N VAL A 120 18.01 -9.85 -8.12
CA VAL A 120 17.50 -8.70 -7.38
C VAL A 120 18.33 -8.51 -6.12
N LEU A 121 18.93 -7.32 -5.98
CA LEU A 121 19.68 -6.96 -4.79
C LEU A 121 18.80 -6.09 -3.90
N GLY A 122 18.45 -6.60 -2.71
CA GLY A 122 17.58 -5.91 -1.78
C GLY A 122 16.15 -6.43 -1.83
N LYS A 123 15.20 -5.57 -1.43
CA LYS A 123 13.76 -5.87 -1.42
C LYS A 123 13.02 -5.02 -2.45
N ILE A 124 11.98 -5.61 -2.98
CA ILE A 124 11.02 -4.88 -3.82
C ILE A 124 9.94 -4.27 -2.91
#